data_5ca2b237944b02fcaf0516fd7cdfe8fe
#
_entry.id   5ca2b237944b02fcaf0516fd7cdfe8fe
#
_cell.length_a   1.000
_cell.length_b   1.000
_cell.length_c   1.000
_cell.angle_alpha   90.00
_cell.angle_beta   90.00
_cell.angle_gamma   90.00
#
_symmetry.space_group_name_H-M   'P 1'
#
loop_
_entity.id
_entity.type
_entity.pdbx_description
1 polymer ?
#
loop_
_entity_poly.entity_id
_entity_poly.type
_entity_poly.pdbx_seq_one_letter_code
_entity_poly.pdbx_strand_id
1 'polypeptide(L)'
;MIRKAFVMSVHPALEVEYRRRHAPIWPELEGVLKGHGVHNYSIFLHPETRQLFGYAEIESEAQWAAIAQTEVCRRWWAFMREMMPCNADNSPVSLGLEEVFHLT
;
A
#
# COMPACT_ATOMS: atom_id res chain seq x y z
N MET A 1 -6.92 12.35 12.63
CA MET A 1 -6.49 11.40 11.58
C MET A 1 -6.53 9.99 12.11
N ILE A 2 -6.93 9.06 11.25
CA ILE A 2 -6.89 7.64 11.59
C ILE A 2 -5.53 7.11 11.20
N ARG A 3 -4.85 6.41 12.11
CA ARG A 3 -3.61 5.71 11.81
C ARG A 3 -3.97 4.29 11.39
N LYS A 4 -3.51 3.89 10.22
CA LYS A 4 -3.86 2.61 9.61
C LYS A 4 -2.59 1.85 9.26
N ALA A 5 -2.53 0.58 9.64
CA ALA A 5 -1.39 -0.26 9.30
C ALA A 5 -1.86 -1.62 8.79
N PHE A 6 -1.05 -2.21 7.91
CA PHE A 6 -1.37 -3.49 7.30
C PHE A 6 -0.10 -4.19 6.87
N VAL A 7 -0.19 -5.50 6.64
CA VAL A 7 0.95 -6.29 6.19
C VAL A 7 0.61 -6.99 4.89
N MET A 8 1.57 -6.94 3.98
CA MET A 8 1.55 -7.63 2.69
C MET A 8 2.86 -8.42 2.57
N SER A 9 3.15 -8.95 1.40
CA SER A 9 4.46 -9.56 1.13
C SER A 9 4.88 -9.33 -0.31
N VAL A 10 6.18 -9.39 -0.55
CA VAL A 10 6.76 -9.35 -1.90
C VAL A 10 7.36 -10.72 -2.20
N HIS A 11 7.27 -11.14 -3.47
CA HIS A 11 7.82 -12.42 -3.88
C HIS A 11 9.36 -12.45 -3.73
N PRO A 12 9.94 -13.62 -3.47
CA PRO A 12 11.40 -13.74 -3.34
C PRO A 12 12.14 -13.18 -4.55
N ALA A 13 13.25 -12.50 -4.28
CA ALA A 13 14.14 -11.92 -5.28
C ALA A 13 13.57 -10.71 -6.04
N LEU A 14 12.36 -10.24 -5.68
CA LEU A 14 11.74 -9.09 -6.34
C LEU A 14 11.77 -7.82 -5.48
N GLU A 15 12.46 -7.83 -4.34
CA GLU A 15 12.49 -6.70 -3.41
C GLU A 15 13.08 -5.44 -4.06
N VAL A 16 14.13 -5.59 -4.85
CA VAL A 16 14.80 -4.46 -5.50
C VAL A 16 13.86 -3.83 -6.54
N GLU A 17 13.20 -4.64 -7.34
CA GLU A 17 12.26 -4.16 -8.36
C GLU A 17 11.04 -3.52 -7.72
N TYR A 18 10.55 -4.08 -6.62
CA TYR A 18 9.44 -3.51 -5.87
C TYR A 18 9.79 -2.09 -5.42
N ARG A 19 10.98 -1.91 -4.84
CA ARG A 19 11.45 -0.59 -4.40
C ARG A 19 11.58 0.36 -5.58
N ARG A 20 12.14 -0.11 -6.68
CA ARG A 20 12.35 0.72 -7.88
C ARG A 20 11.04 1.28 -8.40
N ARG A 21 9.97 0.47 -8.41
CA ARG A 21 8.65 0.89 -8.91
C ARG A 21 7.99 1.95 -8.03
N HIS A 22 8.46 2.09 -6.79
CA HIS A 22 7.94 3.10 -5.85
C HIS A 22 8.79 4.37 -5.79
N ALA A 23 9.86 4.47 -6.58
CA ALA A 23 10.79 5.58 -6.44
C ALA A 23 11.13 6.21 -7.80
N PRO A 24 10.28 7.10 -8.29
CA PRO A 24 9.01 7.58 -7.72
C PRO A 24 7.83 6.71 -8.12
N ILE A 25 6.74 6.80 -7.37
CA ILE A 25 5.47 6.22 -7.82
C ILE A 25 4.88 7.10 -8.93
N TRP A 26 3.89 6.58 -9.62
CA TRP A 26 3.22 7.35 -10.66
C TRP A 26 2.65 8.64 -10.08
N PRO A 27 2.88 9.79 -10.73
CA PRO A 27 2.28 11.06 -10.27
C PRO A 27 0.76 10.99 -10.13
N GLU A 28 0.09 10.26 -11.02
CA GLU A 28 -1.36 10.06 -10.99
C GLU A 28 -1.79 9.33 -9.72
N LEU A 29 -1.02 8.32 -9.31
CA LEU A 29 -1.31 7.55 -8.09
C LEU A 29 -1.09 8.43 -6.85
N GLU A 30 -0.02 9.21 -6.84
CA GLU A 30 0.22 10.15 -5.74
C GLU A 30 -0.95 11.12 -5.61
N GLY A 31 -1.45 11.64 -6.75
CA GLY A 31 -2.60 12.53 -6.76
C GLY A 31 -3.86 11.88 -6.22
N VAL A 32 -4.11 10.61 -6.58
CA VAL A 32 -5.27 9.86 -6.08
C VAL A 32 -5.17 9.68 -4.56
N LEU A 33 -4.00 9.29 -4.07
CA LEU A 33 -3.80 9.08 -2.63
C LEU A 33 -4.03 10.38 -1.86
N LYS A 34 -3.39 11.46 -2.27
CA LYS A 34 -3.54 12.77 -1.61
C LYS A 34 -4.97 13.29 -1.70
N GLY A 35 -5.59 13.13 -2.86
CA GLY A 35 -6.98 13.55 -3.07
C GLY A 35 -7.99 12.77 -2.25
N HIS A 36 -7.62 11.58 -1.75
CA HIS A 36 -8.46 10.76 -0.90
C HIS A 36 -8.04 10.84 0.58
N GLY A 37 -7.32 11.88 0.95
CA GLY A 37 -7.00 12.14 2.35
C GLY A 37 -5.94 11.25 2.95
N VAL A 38 -5.01 10.73 2.14
CA VAL A 38 -3.91 9.91 2.64
C VAL A 38 -2.69 10.79 2.92
N HIS A 39 -2.12 10.62 4.11
CA HIS A 39 -0.95 11.37 4.57
C HIS A 39 0.06 10.40 5.17
N ASN A 40 1.33 10.80 5.12
CA ASN A 40 2.41 10.07 5.81
C ASN A 40 2.36 8.55 5.57
N TYR A 41 2.21 8.16 4.32
CA TYR A 41 2.14 6.76 3.92
C TYR A 41 3.56 6.24 3.72
N SER A 42 3.91 5.19 4.46
CA SER A 42 5.21 4.53 4.36
C SER A 42 5.03 3.02 4.27
N ILE A 43 5.93 2.37 3.56
CA ILE A 43 5.96 0.91 3.50
C ILE A 43 7.36 0.47 3.90
N PHE A 44 7.45 -0.45 4.87
CA PHE A 44 8.72 -0.98 5.37
C PHE A 44 8.84 -2.45 5.01
N LEU A 45 10.01 -2.85 4.56
CA LEU A 45 10.28 -4.24 4.19
C LEU A 45 11.02 -4.94 5.34
N HIS A 46 10.51 -6.13 5.72
CA HIS A 46 11.27 -7.03 6.58
C HIS A 46 12.18 -7.86 5.67
N PRO A 47 13.51 -7.67 5.73
CA PRO A 47 14.41 -8.24 4.73
C PRO A 47 14.50 -9.77 4.76
N GLU A 48 14.19 -10.40 5.88
CA GLU A 48 14.26 -11.86 6.00
C GLU A 48 12.97 -12.54 5.60
N THR A 49 11.82 -12.00 6.04
CA THR A 49 10.52 -12.61 5.78
C THR A 49 9.89 -12.13 4.48
N ARG A 50 10.37 -11.00 3.94
CA ARG A 50 9.81 -10.30 2.78
C ARG A 50 8.39 -9.78 3.03
N GLN A 51 8.05 -9.58 4.29
CA GLN A 51 6.81 -8.90 4.64
C GLN A 51 6.95 -7.39 4.41
N LEU A 52 5.87 -6.80 3.97
CA LEU A 52 5.78 -5.36 3.73
C LEU A 52 4.79 -4.79 4.73
N PHE A 53 5.26 -3.89 5.58
CA PHE A 53 4.42 -3.26 6.60
C PHE A 53 4.07 -1.86 6.12
N GLY A 54 2.79 -1.66 5.80
CA GLY A 54 2.28 -0.35 5.39
C GLY A 54 1.75 0.42 6.59
N TYR A 55 2.01 1.73 6.60
CA TYR A 55 1.46 2.66 7.59
C TYR A 55 0.99 3.90 6.87
N ALA A 56 -0.22 4.33 7.15
CA ALA A 56 -0.75 5.55 6.57
C ALA A 56 -1.63 6.27 7.58
N GLU A 57 -1.66 7.60 7.46
CA GLU A 57 -2.61 8.43 8.18
C GLU A 57 -3.69 8.84 7.20
N ILE A 58 -4.94 8.55 7.54
CA ILE A 58 -6.04 8.76 6.62
C ILE A 58 -7.12 9.64 7.27
N GLU A 59 -7.82 10.39 6.44
CA GLU A 59 -8.88 11.27 6.91
C GLU A 59 -10.17 10.50 7.20
N SER A 60 -10.47 9.47 6.40
CA SER A 60 -11.64 8.62 6.65
C SER A 60 -11.46 7.25 6.01
N GLU A 61 -12.10 6.24 6.60
CA GLU A 61 -12.12 4.90 6.05
C GLU A 61 -12.87 4.84 4.72
N ALA A 62 -13.92 5.64 4.57
CA ALA A 62 -14.70 5.67 3.33
C ALA A 62 -13.84 6.17 2.16
N GLN A 63 -13.05 7.23 2.36
CA GLN A 63 -12.17 7.74 1.33
C GLN A 63 -11.06 6.74 0.99
N TRP A 64 -10.50 6.09 2.00
CA TRP A 64 -9.49 5.05 1.79
C TRP A 64 -10.05 3.92 0.93
N ALA A 65 -11.25 3.43 1.27
CA ALA A 65 -11.89 2.37 0.51
C ALA A 65 -12.19 2.79 -0.94
N ALA A 66 -12.51 4.06 -1.16
CA ALA A 66 -12.83 4.57 -2.49
C ALA A 66 -11.61 4.57 -3.43
N ILE A 67 -10.38 4.59 -2.89
CA ILE A 67 -9.17 4.52 -3.72
C ILE A 67 -9.19 3.28 -4.61
N ALA A 68 -9.65 2.15 -4.07
CA ALA A 68 -9.71 0.88 -4.79
C ALA A 68 -10.65 0.91 -6.00
N GLN A 69 -11.57 1.88 -6.06
CA GLN A 69 -12.50 2.01 -7.16
C GLN A 69 -11.97 2.89 -8.28
N THR A 70 -10.82 3.54 -8.08
CA THR A 70 -10.25 4.43 -9.11
C THR A 70 -9.54 3.62 -10.18
N GLU A 71 -9.60 4.12 -11.41
CA GLU A 71 -8.91 3.50 -12.53
C GLU A 71 -7.39 3.48 -12.31
N VAL A 72 -6.86 4.56 -11.75
CA VAL A 72 -5.41 4.67 -11.50
C VAL A 72 -4.93 3.58 -10.54
N CYS A 73 -5.66 3.37 -9.43
CA CYS A 73 -5.30 2.32 -8.47
C CYS A 73 -5.38 0.94 -9.12
N ARG A 74 -6.41 0.69 -9.92
CA ARG A 74 -6.56 -0.60 -10.59
C ARG A 74 -5.45 -0.85 -11.60
N ARG A 75 -5.01 0.18 -12.32
CA ARG A 75 -3.86 0.07 -13.23
C ARG A 75 -2.57 -0.18 -12.46
N TRP A 76 -2.41 0.47 -11.31
CA TRP A 76 -1.24 0.25 -10.45
C TRP A 76 -1.20 -1.19 -9.93
N TRP A 77 -2.33 -1.72 -9.49
CA TRP A 77 -2.41 -3.11 -9.04
C TRP A 77 -2.05 -4.09 -10.16
N ALA A 78 -2.54 -3.84 -11.37
CA ALA A 78 -2.21 -4.69 -12.51
C ALA A 78 -0.70 -4.64 -12.82
N PHE A 79 -0.10 -3.47 -12.69
CA PHE A 79 1.34 -3.28 -12.88
C PHE A 79 2.16 -4.01 -11.82
N MET A 80 1.66 -4.05 -10.59
CA MET A 80 2.39 -4.64 -9.46
C MET A 80 2.06 -6.12 -9.23
N ARG A 81 1.10 -6.69 -9.93
CA ARG A 81 0.57 -8.01 -9.59
C ARG A 81 1.63 -9.13 -9.62
N GLU A 82 2.64 -9.02 -10.47
CA GLU A 82 3.70 -10.03 -10.56
C GLU A 82 4.70 -9.96 -9.39
N MET A 83 4.65 -8.86 -8.63
CA MET A 83 5.58 -8.61 -7.54
C MET A 83 5.15 -9.30 -6.25
N MET A 84 3.87 -9.65 -6.10
CA MET A 84 3.29 -9.97 -4.80
C MET A 84 2.06 -10.86 -4.92
N PRO A 85 1.70 -11.59 -3.85
CA PRO A 85 0.43 -12.31 -3.80
C PRO A 85 -0.73 -11.34 -3.94
N CYS A 86 -1.69 -11.67 -4.82
CA CYS A 86 -2.81 -10.81 -5.14
C CYS A 86 -4.13 -11.56 -5.10
N ASN A 87 -5.20 -10.80 -4.83
CA ASN A 87 -6.57 -11.28 -4.97
C ASN A 87 -6.97 -11.32 -6.45
N ALA A 88 -8.16 -11.82 -6.74
CA ALA A 88 -8.64 -11.96 -8.12
C ALA A 88 -8.72 -10.64 -8.87
N ASP A 89 -8.93 -9.52 -8.16
CA ASP A 89 -9.00 -8.18 -8.75
C ASP A 89 -7.63 -7.50 -8.82
N ASN A 90 -6.56 -8.24 -8.60
CA ASN A 90 -5.17 -7.78 -8.55
C ASN A 90 -4.82 -6.93 -7.32
N SER A 91 -5.76 -6.72 -6.39
CA SER A 91 -5.42 -6.04 -5.15
C SER A 91 -4.45 -6.92 -4.34
N PRO A 92 -3.49 -6.32 -3.63
CA PRO A 92 -2.57 -7.10 -2.82
C PRO A 92 -3.29 -7.85 -1.71
N VAL A 93 -2.92 -9.11 -1.51
CA VAL A 93 -3.36 -9.82 -0.30
C VAL A 93 -2.75 -9.10 0.88
N SER A 94 -3.59 -8.60 1.78
CA SER A 94 -3.13 -7.84 2.94
C SER A 94 -3.93 -8.22 4.17
N LEU A 95 -3.30 -8.05 5.33
CA LEU A 95 -3.93 -8.25 6.62
C LEU A 95 -3.86 -6.94 7.40
N GLY A 96 -5.01 -6.46 7.86
CA GLY A 96 -5.06 -5.26 8.70
C GLY A 96 -4.44 -5.51 10.06
N LEU A 97 -3.74 -4.52 10.58
CA LEU A 97 -3.11 -4.58 11.89
C LEU A 97 -3.85 -3.68 12.85
N GLU A 98 -3.92 -4.10 14.12
CA GLU A 98 -4.56 -3.32 15.17
C GLU A 98 -3.51 -2.50 15.91
N GLU A 99 -3.79 -1.22 16.12
CA GLU A 99 -2.93 -0.38 16.96
C GLU A 99 -3.11 -0.78 18.41
N VAL A 100 -2.03 -1.17 19.05
CA VAL A 100 -2.05 -1.57 20.47
C VAL A 100 -1.37 -0.57 21.38
N PHE A 101 -0.68 0.41 20.81
CA PHE A 101 -0.01 1.47 21.57
C PHE A 101 0.33 2.63 20.66
N HIS A 102 0.19 3.84 21.19
CA HIS A 102 0.62 5.06 20.51
C HIS A 102 1.10 6.07 21.53
N LEU A 103 2.27 6.64 21.27
CA LEU A 103 2.81 7.72 22.07
C LEU A 103 2.77 9.01 21.25
N THR A 104 2.18 10.04 21.81
CA THR A 104 2.10 11.36 21.17
C THR A 104 3.41 12.11 21.30
#